data_61c7734996018a67e973aab492d079aa
#
_entry.id   61c7734996018a67e973aab492d079aa
#
_cell.length_a   1.000
_cell.length_b   1.000
_cell.length_c   1.000
_cell.angle_alpha   90.00
_cell.angle_beta   90.00
_cell.angle_gamma   90.00
#
_symmetry.space_group_name_H-M   'P 1'
#
loop_
_entity.id
_entity.type
_entity.pdbx_description
1 polymer ?
#
loop_
_entity_poly.entity_id
_entity_poly.type
_entity_poly.pdbx_seq_one_letter_code
_entity_poly.pdbx_strand_id
1 'polypeptide(L)'
;MSVTVTFPALFAERIGGSESVELEGETVGAALVALTARHVELEKLVWRSGPELNPVMFVFLIGLQLSSEELTTPLHSGDQIQILSALEGGEMTG
;
A
#
# COMPACT_ATOMS: atom_id res chain seq x y z
N MET A 1 -6.43 -15.34 -5.37
CA MET A 1 -6.92 -14.84 -4.09
C MET A 1 -6.97 -13.32 -4.18
N SER A 2 -8.13 -12.75 -3.93
CA SER A 2 -8.38 -11.33 -4.15
C SER A 2 -8.39 -10.57 -2.84
N VAL A 3 -7.65 -9.48 -2.79
CA VAL A 3 -7.61 -8.62 -1.61
C VAL A 3 -7.83 -7.19 -2.07
N THR A 4 -8.29 -6.35 -1.15
CA THR A 4 -8.55 -4.95 -1.42
C THR A 4 -7.47 -4.10 -0.75
N VAL A 5 -6.91 -3.16 -1.51
CA VAL A 5 -5.95 -2.21 -0.97
C VAL A 5 -6.60 -0.84 -0.99
N THR A 6 -6.65 -0.19 0.18
CA THR A 6 -7.17 1.17 0.29
C THR A 6 -6.01 2.12 0.58
N PHE A 7 -6.12 3.34 0.09
CA PHE A 7 -5.04 4.31 0.26
C PHE A 7 -5.57 5.73 0.32
N PRO A 8 -4.74 6.66 0.80
CA PRO A 8 -5.19 8.04 1.02
C PRO A 8 -5.31 8.81 -0.30
N ALA A 9 -5.90 10.00 -0.20
CA ALA A 9 -6.17 10.83 -1.37
C ALA A 9 -4.92 11.13 -2.19
N LEU A 10 -3.79 11.27 -1.53
CA LEU A 10 -2.54 11.54 -2.25
C LEU A 10 -2.26 10.44 -3.28
N PHE A 11 -2.47 9.17 -2.88
CA PHE A 11 -2.28 8.05 -3.80
C PHE A 11 -3.40 7.99 -4.83
N ALA A 12 -4.63 8.22 -4.36
CA ALA A 12 -5.79 8.12 -5.24
C ALA A 12 -5.71 9.08 -6.41
N GLU A 13 -5.21 10.29 -6.17
CA GLU A 13 -5.10 11.29 -7.21
C GLU A 13 -4.17 10.86 -8.33
N ARG A 14 -3.20 10.01 -7.99
CA ARG A 14 -2.23 9.55 -8.99
C ARG A 14 -2.79 8.48 -9.89
N ILE A 15 -3.92 7.88 -9.53
CA ILE A 15 -4.48 6.79 -10.29
C ILE A 15 -5.93 7.05 -10.70
N GLY A 16 -6.30 8.31 -10.83
CA GLY A 16 -7.60 8.66 -11.37
C GLY A 16 -8.70 8.83 -10.33
N GLY A 17 -8.35 8.90 -9.06
CA GLY A 17 -9.30 9.21 -8.02
C GLY A 17 -9.84 8.03 -7.23
N SER A 18 -9.47 6.82 -7.58
CA SER A 18 -9.91 5.64 -6.82
C SER A 18 -9.16 5.52 -5.51
N GLU A 19 -9.89 5.33 -4.42
CA GLU A 19 -9.28 5.18 -3.11
C GLU A 19 -9.07 3.73 -2.73
N SER A 20 -9.43 2.79 -3.60
CA SER A 20 -9.18 1.39 -3.36
C SER A 20 -9.09 0.65 -4.68
N VAL A 21 -8.35 -0.44 -4.67
CA VAL A 21 -8.27 -1.33 -5.82
C VAL A 21 -8.24 -2.76 -5.33
N GLU A 22 -8.74 -3.66 -6.16
CA GLU A 22 -8.67 -5.09 -5.88
C GLU A 22 -7.47 -5.67 -6.60
N LEU A 23 -6.72 -6.49 -5.89
CA LEU A 23 -5.49 -7.06 -6.41
C LEU A 23 -5.40 -8.52 -6.03
N GLU A 24 -4.57 -9.25 -6.76
CA GLU A 24 -4.26 -10.63 -6.45
C GLU A 24 -2.91 -10.67 -5.76
N GLY A 25 -2.79 -11.54 -4.77
CA GLY A 25 -1.52 -11.71 -4.09
C GLY A 25 -1.67 -12.68 -2.94
N GLU A 26 -0.63 -13.47 -2.70
CA GLU A 26 -0.65 -14.44 -1.60
C GLU A 26 -0.03 -13.86 -0.35
N THR A 27 0.72 -12.78 -0.48
CA THR A 27 1.31 -12.10 0.66
C THR A 27 1.10 -10.60 0.49
N VAL A 28 1.30 -9.89 1.59
CA VAL A 28 1.18 -8.43 1.55
C VAL A 28 2.15 -7.84 0.52
N GLY A 29 3.40 -8.33 0.52
CA GLY A 29 4.37 -7.84 -0.44
C GLY A 29 3.97 -8.11 -1.87
N ALA A 30 3.43 -9.30 -2.13
CA ALA A 30 3.00 -9.63 -3.49
C ALA A 30 1.88 -8.71 -3.95
N ALA A 31 0.96 -8.37 -3.04
CA ALA A 31 -0.13 -7.46 -3.38
C ALA A 31 0.41 -6.06 -3.67
N LEU A 32 1.39 -5.60 -2.89
CA LEU A 32 1.97 -4.28 -3.15
C LEU A 32 2.76 -4.25 -4.44
N VAL A 33 3.45 -5.34 -4.77
CA VAL A 33 4.14 -5.43 -6.06
C VAL A 33 3.13 -5.36 -7.19
N ALA A 34 2.02 -6.08 -7.05
CA ALA A 34 0.97 -6.05 -8.07
C ALA A 34 0.37 -4.64 -8.20
N LEU A 35 0.22 -3.94 -7.08
CA LEU A 35 -0.29 -2.58 -7.10
C LEU A 35 0.62 -1.66 -7.89
N THR A 36 1.91 -1.71 -7.63
CA THR A 36 2.84 -0.79 -8.30
C THR A 36 3.13 -1.21 -9.73
N ALA A 37 2.96 -2.49 -10.06
CA ALA A 37 3.06 -2.92 -11.44
C ALA A 37 1.87 -2.42 -12.25
N ARG A 38 0.69 -2.39 -11.64
CA ARG A 38 -0.52 -1.93 -12.29
C ARG A 38 -0.59 -0.42 -12.36
N HIS A 39 -0.08 0.24 -11.33
CA HIS A 39 -0.09 1.70 -11.23
C HIS A 39 1.34 2.16 -10.97
N VAL A 40 2.12 2.29 -12.05
CA VAL A 40 3.54 2.63 -11.92
C VAL A 40 3.74 3.99 -11.27
N GLU A 41 2.73 4.84 -11.32
CA GLU A 41 2.81 6.15 -10.68
C GLU A 41 2.99 6.05 -9.16
N LEU A 42 2.61 4.91 -8.59
CA LEU A 42 2.70 4.73 -7.16
C LEU A 42 4.03 4.10 -6.73
N GLU A 43 4.84 3.68 -7.68
CA GLU A 43 6.03 2.92 -7.33
C GLU A 43 6.94 3.67 -6.36
N LYS A 44 7.20 4.93 -6.64
CA LYS A 44 8.11 5.70 -5.79
C LYS A 44 7.48 6.08 -4.46
N LEU A 45 6.16 6.05 -4.38
CA LEU A 45 5.48 6.33 -3.13
C LEU A 45 5.49 5.10 -2.23
N VAL A 46 5.44 3.91 -2.82
CA VAL A 46 5.37 2.66 -2.05
C VAL A 46 6.76 2.16 -1.70
N TRP A 47 7.67 2.17 -2.66
CA TRP A 47 8.97 1.54 -2.49
C TRP A 47 10.06 2.58 -2.42
N ARG A 48 10.97 2.39 -1.47
CA ARG A 48 12.15 3.22 -1.38
C ARG A 48 13.25 2.68 -2.29
N SER A 49 13.49 1.38 -2.16
CA SER A 49 14.58 0.74 -2.87
C SER A 49 14.34 -0.76 -2.81
N GLY A 50 14.20 -1.40 -3.98
CA GLY A 50 13.93 -2.83 -4.02
C GLY A 50 12.67 -3.16 -3.23
N PRO A 51 12.74 -4.13 -2.33
CA PRO A 51 11.55 -4.51 -1.56
C PRO A 51 11.34 -3.70 -0.29
N GLU A 52 12.09 -2.63 -0.11
CA GLU A 52 12.01 -1.83 1.10
C GLU A 52 10.95 -0.75 0.95
N LEU A 53 10.04 -0.67 1.93
CA LEU A 53 8.98 0.32 1.91
C LEU A 53 9.54 1.72 2.10
N ASN A 54 8.87 2.68 1.46
CA ASN A 54 9.16 4.08 1.66
C ASN A 54 8.84 4.42 3.12
N PRO A 55 9.78 5.03 3.86
CA PRO A 55 9.56 5.27 5.30
C PRO A 55 8.41 6.21 5.61
N VAL A 56 7.92 6.97 4.65
CA VAL A 56 6.77 7.85 4.91
C VAL A 56 5.45 7.12 4.68
N MET A 57 5.50 5.85 4.29
CA MET A 57 4.31 5.08 4.01
C MET A 57 4.12 4.01 5.07
N PHE A 58 2.87 3.85 5.52
CA PHE A 58 2.53 2.86 6.53
C PHE A 58 1.55 1.87 5.96
N VAL A 59 1.81 0.59 6.17
CA VAL A 59 0.97 -0.50 5.68
C VAL A 59 0.35 -1.20 6.87
N PHE A 60 -0.97 -1.35 6.84
CA PHE A 60 -1.71 -2.01 7.90
C PHE A 60 -2.48 -3.20 7.35
N LEU A 61 -2.47 -4.29 8.09
CA LEU A 61 -3.28 -5.46 7.78
C LEU A 61 -4.07 -5.79 9.04
N ILE A 62 -5.39 -5.72 8.94
CA ILE A 62 -6.29 -6.01 10.07
C ILE A 62 -5.89 -5.17 11.29
N GLY A 63 -5.60 -3.90 11.06
CA GLY A 63 -5.26 -2.98 12.14
C GLY A 63 -3.85 -3.08 12.66
N LEU A 64 -3.02 -3.99 12.14
CA LEU A 64 -1.64 -4.13 12.56
C LEU A 64 -0.71 -3.50 11.54
N GLN A 65 0.16 -2.63 12.01
CA GLN A 65 1.15 -2.03 11.13
C GLN A 65 2.25 -3.02 10.81
N LEU A 66 2.62 -3.10 9.55
CA LEU A 66 3.64 -4.03 9.08
C LEU A 66 4.88 -3.28 8.65
N SER A 67 6.04 -3.82 9.00
CA SER A 67 7.32 -3.30 8.52
C SER A 67 7.69 -3.98 7.21
N SER A 68 8.79 -3.50 6.61
CA SER A 68 9.28 -4.13 5.38
C SER A 68 9.61 -5.59 5.58
N GLU A 69 10.00 -5.98 6.79
CA GLU A 69 10.36 -7.36 7.06
C GLU A 69 9.12 -8.25 7.20
N GLU A 70 7.96 -7.65 7.31
CA GLU A 70 6.73 -8.41 7.53
C GLU A 70 5.88 -8.52 6.27
N LEU A 71 6.42 -8.14 5.13
CA LEU A 71 5.68 -8.21 3.88
C LEU A 71 5.46 -9.63 3.38
N THR A 72 6.09 -10.61 4.00
CA THR A 72 5.83 -12.02 3.70
C THR A 72 4.58 -12.52 4.39
N THR A 73 3.93 -11.68 5.19
CA THR A 73 2.69 -12.06 5.87
C THR A 73 1.67 -12.56 4.85
N PRO A 74 1.11 -13.76 5.06
CA PRO A 74 0.17 -14.31 4.10
C PRO A 74 -1.18 -13.61 4.16
N LEU A 75 -1.84 -13.59 3.02
CA LEU A 75 -3.16 -12.99 2.88
C LEU A 75 -4.20 -14.06 2.68
N HIS A 76 -5.43 -13.74 3.07
CA HIS A 76 -6.59 -14.59 2.82
C HIS A 76 -7.55 -13.83 1.92
N SER A 77 -8.37 -14.59 1.20
CA SER A 77 -9.34 -13.99 0.31
C SER A 77 -10.23 -13.02 1.09
N GLY A 78 -10.38 -11.83 0.56
CA GLY A 78 -11.20 -10.81 1.19
C GLY A 78 -10.48 -9.92 2.18
N ASP A 79 -9.20 -10.18 2.44
CA ASP A 79 -8.44 -9.32 3.34
C ASP A 79 -8.32 -7.91 2.78
N GLN A 80 -8.15 -6.96 3.68
CA GLN A 80 -7.97 -5.57 3.32
C GLN A 80 -6.62 -5.08 3.80
N ILE A 81 -5.88 -4.46 2.91
CA ILE A 81 -4.63 -3.78 3.23
C ILE A 81 -4.91 -2.30 3.20
N GLN A 82 -4.52 -1.59 4.26
CA GLN A 82 -4.70 -0.17 4.33
C GLN A 82 -3.34 0.53 4.27
N ILE A 83 -3.22 1.49 3.37
CA ILE A 83 -2.02 2.28 3.24
C ILE A 83 -2.30 3.68 3.75
N LEU A 84 -1.41 4.18 4.61
CA LEU A 84 -1.47 5.55 5.10
C LEU A 84 -0.14 6.21 4.80
N SER A 85 -0.13 7.52 4.74
CA SER A 85 1.07 8.27 4.41
C SER A 85 1.33 9.35 5.44
N ALA A 86 2.57 9.40 5.92
CA ALA A 86 2.97 10.47 6.82
C ALA A 86 2.98 11.82 6.11
N LEU A 87 3.13 11.80 4.79
CA LEU A 87 3.12 13.05 4.03
C LEU A 87 1.77 13.73 4.13
N GLU A 88 0.70 12.94 4.07
CA GLU A 88 -0.62 13.49 4.15
C GLU A 88 -0.93 14.02 5.54
N GLY A 89 -0.46 13.31 6.56
CA GLY A 89 -0.64 13.76 7.91
C GLY A 89 0.26 14.92 8.27
N GLY A 90 1.48 14.89 7.74
CA GLY A 90 2.48 15.90 8.10
C GLY A 90 2.13 17.28 7.64
N GLU A 91 1.46 17.39 6.52
CA GLU A 91 1.15 18.71 5.99
C GLU A 91 0.15 19.45 6.84
N MET A 92 -0.54 18.75 7.68
CA MET A 92 -1.51 19.41 8.57
C MET A 92 -0.86 20.40 9.46
N THR A 93 0.41 20.21 9.72
CA THR A 93 1.11 21.11 10.59
C THR A 93 1.51 22.37 9.89
N GLY A 94 1.41 22.32 8.66
CA GLY A 94 1.89 23.37 7.74
C GLY A 94 1.73 24.62 8.26
#